data_45197981d83db4209e14051f115ad851
#
_entry.id   45197981d83db4209e14051f115ad851
#
_cell.length_a   1.000
_cell.length_b   1.000
_cell.length_c   1.000
_cell.angle_alpha   90.00
_cell.angle_beta   90.00
_cell.angle_gamma   90.00
#
_symmetry.space_group_name_H-M   'P 1'
#
loop_
_entity.id
_entity.type
_entity.pdbx_description
1 polymer ?
#
loop_
_entity_poly.entity_id
_entity_poly.type
_entity_poly.pdbx_seq_one_letter_code
_entity_poly.pdbx_strand_id
1 'polypeptide(L)'
;MAKLKITETVLRDAHQSLLATRMSMDDMREILPEIDKIGFYSAECWGGATFDSCIRFLNEDPWERLRILRKEMPNTKLQMLFRGQNMLGYRHYADDLVEYFVQKSIANGIDIIRIFDALNDIRNLETAIKAAKKENGHAQVAISYTLGEVFTHEYYMNYAKQIENAGADSICIKDMAALLTPYEAETLVKDLKSAVKIPIQLHTHYTSGLASMCILKAVEAGVDGVDTAMSPLALGTSHAPTESIVATFKGTEYDTGLDLVKLNVIRDYFMKLRKKYIDNGLLDPSMLATNTNALLYQVPGGMLSNLLSQLKQAGKADQLDDVLKEVPKVRKDAGYPPLVTPTSQIVGTQAVFNVIMGERYKTVTKEFKGLVKGEYGKTPVAIDPEFQKKILGDEEPITCRPADLLQPEFETMKKEAAEWTEQEEDILTYAMFPKVAPKFFKDRRDRKYGVDGKHSDAENKVHPDRKSTRLNSSHITISYAVFCLK
;
A
#
# COMPACT_ATOMS: atom_id res chain seq x y z
N MET A 1 4.49 2.67 -32.66
CA MET A 1 4.67 3.11 -31.26
C MET A 1 4.36 1.93 -30.33
N ALA A 2 4.92 1.89 -29.12
CA ALA A 2 4.59 0.84 -28.17
C ALA A 2 3.15 1.07 -27.66
N LYS A 3 2.35 -0.01 -27.56
CA LYS A 3 1.00 0.05 -26.98
C LYS A 3 1.04 0.52 -25.53
N LEU A 4 0.05 1.32 -25.10
CA LEU A 4 -0.11 1.70 -23.69
C LEU A 4 -0.28 0.45 -22.84
N LYS A 5 0.54 0.32 -21.81
CA LYS A 5 0.49 -0.82 -20.88
C LYS A 5 -0.55 -0.56 -19.80
N ILE A 6 -1.42 -1.55 -19.54
CA ILE A 6 -2.40 -1.49 -18.46
C ILE A 6 -1.98 -2.47 -17.36
N THR A 7 -1.88 -1.96 -16.13
CA THR A 7 -1.80 -2.79 -14.91
C THR A 7 -3.18 -2.79 -14.25
N GLU A 8 -3.77 -3.96 -14.14
CA GLU A 8 -5.06 -4.15 -13.47
C GLU A 8 -4.86 -4.30 -11.95
N THR A 9 -5.58 -3.52 -11.16
CA THR A 9 -5.43 -3.46 -9.70
C THR A 9 -6.57 -4.12 -8.92
N VAL A 10 -7.57 -4.68 -9.60
CA VAL A 10 -8.78 -5.24 -8.96
C VAL A 10 -8.45 -6.33 -7.95
N LEU A 11 -7.35 -7.07 -8.15
CA LEU A 11 -6.93 -8.18 -7.29
C LEU A 11 -6.16 -7.73 -6.04
N ARG A 12 -5.79 -6.44 -5.91
CA ARG A 12 -5.10 -5.90 -4.74
C ARG A 12 -5.56 -4.49 -4.34
N ASP A 13 -5.12 -3.43 -5.04
CA ASP A 13 -5.29 -2.05 -4.55
C ASP A 13 -6.75 -1.58 -4.57
N ALA A 14 -7.50 -1.94 -5.60
CA ALA A 14 -8.91 -1.59 -5.69
C ALA A 14 -9.72 -2.14 -4.51
N HIS A 15 -9.62 -3.44 -4.23
CA HIS A 15 -10.34 -4.02 -3.11
C HIS A 15 -9.73 -3.70 -1.74
N GLN A 16 -8.42 -3.36 -1.70
CA GLN A 16 -7.84 -2.79 -0.49
C GLN A 16 -8.50 -1.46 -0.15
N SER A 17 -8.70 -0.60 -1.15
CA SER A 17 -9.24 0.75 -0.98
C SER A 17 -10.73 0.76 -0.67
N LEU A 18 -11.51 -0.19 -1.21
CA LEU A 18 -12.97 -0.21 -1.10
C LEU A 18 -13.50 -1.23 -0.08
N LEU A 19 -12.77 -2.32 0.15
CA LEU A 19 -13.21 -3.49 0.92
C LEU A 19 -12.27 -3.81 2.08
N ALA A 20 -11.41 -2.89 2.47
CA ALA A 20 -10.39 -3.09 3.49
C ALA A 20 -9.60 -4.42 3.30
N THR A 21 -9.30 -4.79 2.05
CA THR A 21 -8.59 -6.01 1.65
C THR A 21 -9.33 -7.31 2.01
N ARG A 22 -10.67 -7.31 2.03
CA ARG A 22 -11.48 -8.47 2.47
C ARG A 22 -11.99 -9.36 1.34
N MET A 23 -11.57 -9.15 0.09
CA MET A 23 -11.88 -10.06 -1.00
C MET A 23 -11.13 -11.38 -0.81
N SER A 24 -11.86 -12.49 -0.67
CA SER A 24 -11.30 -13.82 -0.45
C SER A 24 -10.73 -14.43 -1.73
N MET A 25 -9.91 -15.47 -1.60
CA MET A 25 -9.43 -16.23 -2.75
C MET A 25 -10.59 -16.95 -3.47
N ASP A 26 -11.59 -17.42 -2.73
CA ASP A 26 -12.79 -18.04 -3.30
C ASP A 26 -13.58 -17.06 -4.19
N ASP A 27 -13.64 -15.77 -3.80
CA ASP A 27 -14.28 -14.72 -4.60
C ASP A 27 -13.48 -14.31 -5.84
N MET A 28 -12.20 -14.66 -5.92
CA MET A 28 -11.35 -14.32 -7.08
C MET A 28 -11.17 -15.49 -8.05
N ARG A 29 -11.07 -16.70 -7.54
CA ARG A 29 -10.53 -17.86 -8.26
C ARG A 29 -11.21 -18.16 -9.59
N GLU A 30 -12.54 -18.08 -9.63
CA GLU A 30 -13.34 -18.40 -10.83
C GLU A 30 -12.99 -17.49 -12.01
N ILE A 31 -12.69 -16.19 -11.75
CA ILE A 31 -12.49 -15.21 -12.81
C ILE A 31 -11.02 -15.07 -13.25
N LEU A 32 -10.06 -15.60 -12.50
CA LEU A 32 -8.63 -15.47 -12.81
C LEU A 32 -8.24 -15.93 -14.21
N PRO A 33 -8.72 -17.11 -14.70
CA PRO A 33 -8.40 -17.56 -16.06
C PRO A 33 -8.91 -16.62 -17.16
N GLU A 34 -10.01 -15.89 -16.91
CA GLU A 34 -10.51 -14.90 -17.88
C GLU A 34 -9.69 -13.62 -17.83
N ILE A 35 -9.24 -13.19 -16.63
CA ILE A 35 -8.30 -12.06 -16.47
C ILE A 35 -6.99 -12.36 -17.22
N ASP A 36 -6.49 -13.59 -17.12
CA ASP A 36 -5.24 -14.01 -17.77
C ASP A 36 -5.30 -13.93 -19.31
N LYS A 37 -6.49 -14.09 -19.90
CA LYS A 37 -6.71 -14.05 -21.36
C LYS A 37 -6.87 -12.63 -21.92
N ILE A 38 -6.96 -11.61 -21.08
CA ILE A 38 -7.16 -10.22 -21.53
C ILE A 38 -5.92 -9.67 -22.22
N GLY A 39 -4.74 -10.00 -21.72
CA GLY A 39 -3.47 -9.44 -22.20
C GLY A 39 -3.06 -8.18 -21.46
N PHE A 40 -3.45 -8.01 -20.20
CA PHE A 40 -2.91 -6.99 -19.32
C PHE A 40 -1.38 -7.07 -19.26
N TYR A 41 -0.71 -5.92 -19.12
CA TYR A 41 0.73 -5.92 -18.91
C TYR A 41 1.10 -6.58 -17.59
N SER A 42 0.34 -6.29 -16.54
CA SER A 42 0.45 -6.94 -15.25
C SER A 42 -0.87 -6.88 -14.48
N ALA A 43 -1.03 -7.75 -13.49
CA ALA A 43 -2.07 -7.68 -12.48
C ALA A 43 -1.41 -7.45 -11.12
N GLU A 44 -1.75 -6.36 -10.45
CA GLU A 44 -1.32 -6.14 -9.08
C GLU A 44 -2.20 -6.95 -8.13
N CYS A 45 -1.61 -7.95 -7.46
CA CYS A 45 -2.37 -8.99 -6.77
C CYS A 45 -1.91 -9.27 -5.33
N TRP A 46 -0.78 -8.69 -4.90
CA TRP A 46 -0.19 -9.01 -3.60
C TRP A 46 0.51 -7.80 -2.97
N GLY A 47 0.67 -7.82 -1.63
CA GLY A 47 1.30 -6.74 -0.88
C GLY A 47 1.00 -6.81 0.62
N GLY A 48 1.44 -5.79 1.37
CA GLY A 48 1.38 -5.79 2.83
C GLY A 48 -0.01 -5.96 3.43
N ALA A 49 -0.97 -5.17 2.96
CA ALA A 49 -2.33 -5.25 3.47
C ALA A 49 -3.02 -6.56 3.08
N THR A 50 -2.71 -7.11 1.89
CA THR A 50 -3.20 -8.42 1.46
C THR A 50 -2.69 -9.51 2.37
N PHE A 51 -1.39 -9.51 2.64
CA PHE A 51 -0.74 -10.48 3.52
C PHE A 51 -1.33 -10.45 4.93
N ASP A 52 -1.41 -9.26 5.52
CA ASP A 52 -1.98 -9.05 6.86
C ASP A 52 -3.46 -9.47 6.93
N SER A 53 -4.25 -9.11 5.90
CA SER A 53 -5.67 -9.48 5.83
C SER A 53 -5.87 -10.99 5.71
N CYS A 54 -5.04 -11.69 4.95
CA CYS A 54 -5.09 -13.14 4.81
C CYS A 54 -4.99 -13.82 6.18
N ILE A 55 -3.98 -13.47 6.98
CA ILE A 55 -3.71 -14.13 8.26
C ILE A 55 -4.64 -13.70 9.40
N ARG A 56 -5.15 -12.44 9.38
CA ARG A 56 -5.98 -11.90 10.47
C ARG A 56 -7.46 -12.12 10.29
N PHE A 57 -7.95 -12.05 9.05
CA PHE A 57 -9.37 -11.91 8.79
C PHE A 57 -9.95 -12.95 7.84
N LEU A 58 -9.18 -13.35 6.84
CA LEU A 58 -9.63 -14.31 5.84
C LEU A 58 -9.30 -15.75 6.21
N ASN A 59 -8.38 -15.93 7.16
CA ASN A 59 -7.85 -17.24 7.53
C ASN A 59 -7.29 -17.99 6.30
N GLU A 60 -6.64 -17.26 5.40
CA GLU A 60 -5.97 -17.75 4.18
C GLU A 60 -4.47 -17.72 4.35
N ASP A 61 -3.77 -18.69 3.75
CA ASP A 61 -2.31 -18.64 3.65
C ASP A 61 -1.92 -17.66 2.54
N PRO A 62 -1.21 -16.54 2.84
CA PRO A 62 -0.86 -15.55 1.85
C PRO A 62 0.08 -16.10 0.76
N TRP A 63 0.93 -17.07 1.08
CA TRP A 63 1.82 -17.70 0.11
C TRP A 63 1.07 -18.67 -0.81
N GLU A 64 0.14 -19.45 -0.24
CA GLU A 64 -0.74 -20.30 -1.03
C GLU A 64 -1.63 -19.47 -1.97
N ARG A 65 -2.15 -18.33 -1.48
CA ARG A 65 -2.88 -17.38 -2.33
C ARG A 65 -2.04 -16.94 -3.53
N LEU A 66 -0.77 -16.63 -3.34
CA LEU A 66 0.12 -16.23 -4.43
C LEU A 66 0.35 -17.39 -5.41
N ARG A 67 0.56 -18.61 -4.92
CA ARG A 67 0.73 -19.82 -5.76
C ARG A 67 -0.51 -20.12 -6.59
N ILE A 68 -1.70 -19.95 -6.02
CA ILE A 68 -2.97 -20.09 -6.74
C ILE A 68 -3.08 -19.04 -7.85
N LEU A 69 -2.80 -17.76 -7.53
CA LEU A 69 -2.80 -16.67 -8.52
C LEU A 69 -1.87 -16.98 -9.69
N ARG A 70 -0.62 -17.42 -9.42
CA ARG A 70 0.33 -17.81 -10.48
C ARG A 70 -0.15 -18.99 -11.32
N LYS A 71 -0.75 -19.98 -10.66
CA LYS A 71 -1.27 -21.16 -11.35
C LYS A 71 -2.42 -20.82 -12.30
N GLU A 72 -3.36 -20.00 -11.85
CA GLU A 72 -4.57 -19.65 -12.62
C GLU A 72 -4.30 -18.51 -13.64
N MET A 73 -3.21 -17.76 -13.48
CA MET A 73 -2.81 -16.67 -14.40
C MET A 73 -1.36 -16.87 -14.89
N PRO A 74 -1.07 -17.90 -15.68
CA PRO A 74 0.30 -18.21 -16.12
C PRO A 74 0.88 -17.18 -17.11
N ASN A 75 0.06 -16.46 -17.86
CA ASN A 75 0.48 -15.55 -18.93
C ASN A 75 0.58 -14.09 -18.49
N THR A 76 -0.17 -13.69 -17.47
CA THR A 76 -0.16 -12.32 -16.95
C THR A 76 0.95 -12.15 -15.93
N LYS A 77 1.73 -11.07 -16.02
CA LYS A 77 2.73 -10.74 -15.01
C LYS A 77 2.05 -10.42 -13.69
N LEU A 78 2.47 -11.08 -12.61
CA LEU A 78 1.98 -10.79 -11.27
C LEU A 78 2.85 -9.72 -10.63
N GLN A 79 2.19 -8.70 -10.11
CA GLN A 79 2.84 -7.57 -9.46
C GLN A 79 2.48 -7.50 -7.98
N MET A 80 3.46 -7.14 -7.15
CA MET A 80 3.25 -6.85 -5.75
C MET A 80 3.69 -5.45 -5.37
N LEU A 81 3.08 -4.90 -4.31
CA LEU A 81 3.55 -3.69 -3.65
C LEU A 81 4.46 -4.05 -2.46
N PHE A 82 5.63 -3.41 -2.40
CA PHE A 82 6.66 -3.69 -1.41
C PHE A 82 7.21 -2.40 -0.79
N ARG A 83 7.30 -2.33 0.54
CA ARG A 83 7.69 -1.11 1.28
C ARG A 83 9.19 -1.05 1.55
N GLY A 84 10.04 -1.24 0.53
CA GLY A 84 11.48 -1.18 0.68
C GLY A 84 11.98 -1.95 1.91
N GLN A 85 12.74 -1.29 2.78
CA GLN A 85 13.32 -1.92 3.98
C GLN A 85 12.28 -2.38 5.02
N ASN A 86 11.03 -1.89 4.92
CA ASN A 86 9.92 -2.34 5.78
C ASN A 86 9.25 -3.62 5.27
N MET A 87 9.65 -4.17 4.13
CA MET A 87 9.01 -5.31 3.49
C MET A 87 7.48 -5.13 3.39
N LEU A 88 6.70 -5.91 4.12
CA LEU A 88 5.25 -5.76 4.23
C LEU A 88 4.82 -5.25 5.62
N GLY A 89 5.79 -4.98 6.52
CA GLY A 89 5.58 -4.53 7.89
C GLY A 89 5.66 -3.01 8.07
N TYR A 90 5.87 -2.61 9.32
CA TYR A 90 5.87 -1.21 9.76
C TYR A 90 7.20 -0.77 10.40
N ARG A 91 8.19 -1.65 10.50
CA ARG A 91 9.56 -1.37 10.93
C ARG A 91 10.55 -1.68 9.81
N HIS A 92 11.77 -1.21 9.93
CA HIS A 92 12.86 -1.71 9.11
C HIS A 92 13.25 -3.12 9.54
N TYR A 93 13.55 -3.96 8.57
CA TYR A 93 14.08 -5.30 8.74
C TYR A 93 15.53 -5.35 8.27
N ALA A 94 16.31 -6.29 8.78
CA ALA A 94 17.69 -6.49 8.32
C ALA A 94 17.73 -6.94 6.86
N ASP A 95 18.84 -6.68 6.19
CA ASP A 95 19.00 -6.94 4.76
C ASP A 95 18.80 -8.40 4.39
N ASP A 96 19.24 -9.33 5.23
CA ASP A 96 19.08 -10.79 5.03
C ASP A 96 17.60 -11.20 4.94
N LEU A 97 16.73 -10.61 5.75
CA LEU A 97 15.28 -10.87 5.67
C LEU A 97 14.67 -10.24 4.41
N VAL A 98 15.09 -9.02 4.05
CA VAL A 98 14.60 -8.35 2.83
C VAL A 98 14.99 -9.14 1.60
N GLU A 99 16.24 -9.58 1.49
CA GLU A 99 16.72 -10.40 0.38
C GLU A 99 15.96 -11.72 0.28
N TYR A 100 15.79 -12.42 1.41
CA TYR A 100 15.08 -13.70 1.43
C TYR A 100 13.61 -13.55 1.11
N PHE A 101 12.95 -12.47 1.57
CA PHE A 101 11.56 -12.19 1.23
C PHE A 101 11.37 -11.95 -0.26
N VAL A 102 12.23 -11.15 -0.89
CA VAL A 102 12.20 -10.90 -2.33
C VAL A 102 12.42 -12.18 -3.13
N GLN A 103 13.42 -12.99 -2.75
CA GLN A 103 13.69 -14.29 -3.36
C GLN A 103 12.45 -15.19 -3.30
N LYS A 104 11.83 -15.34 -2.11
CA LYS A 104 10.63 -16.18 -1.95
C LYS A 104 9.42 -15.63 -2.70
N SER A 105 9.25 -14.32 -2.79
CA SER A 105 8.17 -13.71 -3.55
C SER A 105 8.27 -14.05 -5.04
N ILE A 106 9.45 -13.93 -5.62
CA ILE A 106 9.71 -14.27 -7.03
C ILE A 106 9.56 -15.78 -7.25
N ALA A 107 10.13 -16.60 -6.38
CA ALA A 107 10.02 -18.07 -6.46
C ALA A 107 8.57 -18.57 -6.39
N ASN A 108 7.69 -17.86 -5.68
CA ASN A 108 6.25 -18.18 -5.59
C ASN A 108 5.41 -17.50 -6.69
N GLY A 109 6.01 -16.76 -7.64
CA GLY A 109 5.35 -16.34 -8.86
C GLY A 109 5.21 -14.83 -9.09
N ILE A 110 5.81 -13.97 -8.27
CA ILE A 110 5.86 -12.53 -8.54
C ILE A 110 6.87 -12.24 -9.67
N ASP A 111 6.44 -11.48 -10.67
CA ASP A 111 7.28 -11.01 -11.77
C ASP A 111 7.76 -9.57 -11.54
N ILE A 112 6.91 -8.71 -10.97
CA ILE A 112 7.18 -7.28 -10.76
C ILE A 112 7.06 -6.94 -9.28
N ILE A 113 8.13 -6.44 -8.72
CA ILE A 113 8.13 -5.89 -7.35
C ILE A 113 8.10 -4.37 -7.47
N ARG A 114 6.96 -3.75 -7.10
CA ARG A 114 6.82 -2.30 -6.99
C ARG A 114 7.29 -1.88 -5.61
N ILE A 115 8.49 -1.31 -5.57
CA ILE A 115 9.19 -0.95 -4.34
C ILE A 115 9.00 0.54 -4.08
N PHE A 116 8.58 0.92 -2.86
CA PHE A 116 8.48 2.33 -2.47
C PHE A 116 9.02 2.56 -1.07
N ASP A 117 9.42 3.80 -0.82
CA ASP A 117 9.72 4.30 0.52
C ASP A 117 8.83 5.50 0.86
N ALA A 118 8.39 5.58 2.11
CA ALA A 118 7.49 6.66 2.55
C ALA A 118 8.17 8.04 2.57
N LEU A 119 9.50 8.09 2.65
CA LEU A 119 10.28 9.33 2.65
C LEU A 119 10.93 9.65 1.29
N ASN A 120 10.78 8.76 0.30
CA ASN A 120 11.57 8.77 -0.94
C ASN A 120 13.09 8.70 -0.67
N ASP A 121 13.50 7.97 0.38
CA ASP A 121 14.91 7.73 0.65
C ASP A 121 15.41 6.51 -0.14
N ILE A 122 16.19 6.76 -1.19
CA ILE A 122 16.69 5.69 -2.08
C ILE A 122 17.48 4.61 -1.32
N ARG A 123 18.14 4.95 -0.22
CA ARG A 123 18.93 4.01 0.59
C ARG A 123 18.07 2.88 1.18
N ASN A 124 16.79 3.16 1.46
CA ASN A 124 15.81 2.19 1.95
C ASN A 124 15.30 1.22 0.87
N LEU A 125 15.64 1.47 -0.41
CA LEU A 125 15.18 0.70 -1.56
C LEU A 125 16.26 -0.19 -2.15
N GLU A 126 17.53 0.14 -1.94
CA GLU A 126 18.68 -0.49 -2.63
C GLU A 126 18.74 -2.01 -2.44
N THR A 127 18.53 -2.51 -1.21
CA THR A 127 18.56 -3.95 -0.93
C THR A 127 17.48 -4.69 -1.70
N ALA A 128 16.26 -4.15 -1.70
CA ALA A 128 15.15 -4.76 -2.43
C ALA A 128 15.35 -4.71 -3.96
N ILE A 129 15.90 -3.61 -4.51
CA ILE A 129 16.22 -3.50 -5.94
C ILE A 129 17.27 -4.55 -6.31
N LYS A 130 18.37 -4.63 -5.56
CA LYS A 130 19.48 -5.58 -5.81
C LYS A 130 18.96 -7.03 -5.73
N ALA A 131 18.15 -7.34 -4.72
CA ALA A 131 17.56 -8.67 -4.53
C ALA A 131 16.63 -9.03 -5.70
N ALA A 132 15.74 -8.13 -6.13
CA ALA A 132 14.87 -8.36 -7.27
C ALA A 132 15.65 -8.64 -8.56
N LYS A 133 16.70 -7.87 -8.82
CA LYS A 133 17.59 -8.06 -9.98
C LYS A 133 18.35 -9.38 -9.93
N LYS A 134 18.84 -9.77 -8.75
CA LYS A 134 19.55 -11.04 -8.54
C LYS A 134 18.66 -12.25 -8.85
N GLU A 135 17.37 -12.16 -8.55
CA GLU A 135 16.39 -13.23 -8.81
C GLU A 135 15.70 -13.11 -10.19
N ASN A 136 16.21 -12.26 -11.09
CA ASN A 136 15.65 -11.97 -12.42
C ASN A 136 14.21 -11.41 -12.38
N GLY A 137 13.78 -10.81 -11.28
CA GLY A 137 12.53 -10.08 -11.16
C GLY A 137 12.64 -8.67 -11.73
N HIS A 138 11.50 -8.06 -12.06
CA HIS A 138 11.42 -6.67 -12.49
C HIS A 138 11.30 -5.75 -11.27
N ALA A 139 12.31 -4.93 -11.04
CA ALA A 139 12.30 -3.91 -9.99
C ALA A 139 11.66 -2.62 -10.52
N GLN A 140 10.39 -2.38 -10.14
CA GLN A 140 9.72 -1.10 -10.39
C GLN A 140 9.78 -0.26 -9.12
N VAL A 141 10.40 0.92 -9.19
CA VAL A 141 10.48 1.81 -8.02
C VAL A 141 9.43 2.91 -8.11
N ALA A 142 8.68 3.10 -7.03
CA ALA A 142 7.65 4.11 -6.97
C ALA A 142 8.15 5.40 -6.30
N ILE A 143 7.86 6.53 -6.94
CA ILE A 143 7.98 7.86 -6.37
C ILE A 143 6.71 8.11 -5.54
N SER A 144 6.82 8.27 -4.23
CA SER A 144 5.70 8.71 -3.37
C SER A 144 5.39 10.18 -3.70
N TYR A 145 4.40 10.38 -4.60
CA TYR A 145 4.03 11.71 -5.06
C TYR A 145 3.26 12.47 -3.98
N THR A 146 3.59 13.73 -3.80
CA THR A 146 2.94 14.64 -2.87
C THR A 146 3.15 16.08 -3.31
N LEU A 147 2.42 17.02 -2.70
CA LEU A 147 2.53 18.45 -2.95
C LEU A 147 3.27 19.15 -1.79
N GLY A 148 3.82 20.30 -2.08
CA GLY A 148 4.50 21.18 -1.13
C GLY A 148 5.65 21.93 -1.78
N GLU A 149 6.11 23.00 -1.15
CA GLU A 149 7.15 23.91 -1.68
C GLU A 149 8.49 23.22 -2.02
N VAL A 150 8.76 22.06 -1.41
CA VAL A 150 9.98 21.28 -1.61
C VAL A 150 9.86 20.23 -2.71
N PHE A 151 8.63 19.87 -3.10
CA PHE A 151 8.34 18.83 -4.08
C PHE A 151 8.19 19.42 -5.48
N THR A 152 9.28 20.02 -5.97
CA THR A 152 9.37 20.60 -7.31
C THR A 152 9.59 19.52 -8.37
N HIS A 153 9.40 19.85 -9.65
CA HIS A 153 9.76 18.95 -10.76
C HIS A 153 11.25 18.57 -10.72
N GLU A 154 12.12 19.51 -10.34
CA GLU A 154 13.54 19.24 -10.17
C GLU A 154 13.80 18.18 -9.08
N TYR A 155 13.09 18.26 -7.95
CA TYR A 155 13.14 17.22 -6.91
C TYR A 155 12.79 15.84 -7.48
N TYR A 156 11.68 15.74 -8.21
CA TYR A 156 11.24 14.46 -8.78
C TYR A 156 12.17 13.95 -9.88
N MET A 157 12.68 14.82 -10.73
CA MET A 157 13.69 14.44 -11.75
C MET A 157 14.98 13.93 -11.11
N ASN A 158 15.47 14.59 -10.06
CA ASN A 158 16.66 14.16 -9.34
C ASN A 158 16.45 12.82 -8.64
N TYR A 159 15.30 12.61 -8.04
CA TYR A 159 14.96 11.32 -7.43
C TYR A 159 14.80 10.21 -8.48
N ALA A 160 14.18 10.49 -9.62
CA ALA A 160 14.09 9.54 -10.74
C ALA A 160 15.47 9.10 -11.26
N LYS A 161 16.42 10.02 -11.35
CA LYS A 161 17.82 9.68 -11.71
C LYS A 161 18.49 8.79 -10.67
N GLN A 162 18.23 9.02 -9.37
CA GLN A 162 18.74 8.15 -8.31
C GLN A 162 18.15 6.73 -8.44
N ILE A 163 16.85 6.63 -8.74
CA ILE A 163 16.17 5.36 -8.99
C ILE A 163 16.79 4.61 -10.18
N GLU A 164 16.98 5.28 -11.31
CA GLU A 164 17.62 4.68 -12.49
C GLU A 164 19.04 4.22 -12.19
N ASN A 165 19.83 5.06 -11.50
CA ASN A 165 21.20 4.73 -11.10
C ASN A 165 21.28 3.58 -10.09
N ALA A 166 20.25 3.37 -9.26
CA ALA A 166 20.14 2.23 -8.36
C ALA A 166 19.83 0.90 -9.09
N GLY A 167 19.56 0.96 -10.40
CA GLY A 167 19.34 -0.21 -11.25
C GLY A 167 17.88 -0.66 -11.37
N ALA A 168 16.93 0.22 -11.09
CA ALA A 168 15.51 -0.06 -11.32
C ALA A 168 15.21 -0.29 -12.82
N ASP A 169 14.24 -1.16 -13.11
CA ASP A 169 13.80 -1.44 -14.48
C ASP A 169 12.69 -0.48 -14.96
N SER A 170 11.97 0.13 -14.06
CA SER A 170 10.95 1.15 -14.37
C SER A 170 10.62 1.99 -13.13
N ILE A 171 10.00 3.15 -13.39
CA ILE A 171 9.53 4.07 -12.35
C ILE A 171 8.00 4.08 -12.33
N CYS A 172 7.40 4.19 -11.14
CA CYS A 172 5.97 4.44 -10.97
C CYS A 172 5.78 5.79 -10.27
N ILE A 173 5.05 6.73 -10.90
CA ILE A 173 4.53 7.90 -10.20
C ILE A 173 3.37 7.41 -9.37
N LYS A 174 3.50 7.41 -8.03
CA LYS A 174 2.49 6.86 -7.11
C LYS A 174 1.76 7.98 -6.36
N ASP A 175 0.62 8.38 -6.90
CA ASP A 175 -0.29 9.37 -6.31
C ASP A 175 -1.38 8.69 -5.49
N MET A 176 -1.06 8.36 -4.24
CA MET A 176 -1.98 7.69 -3.32
C MET A 176 -3.09 8.59 -2.80
N ALA A 177 -2.86 9.90 -2.76
CA ALA A 177 -3.81 10.86 -2.20
C ALA A 177 -4.68 11.54 -3.27
N ALA A 178 -4.54 11.15 -4.54
CA ALA A 178 -5.22 11.76 -5.69
C ALA A 178 -4.98 13.28 -5.79
N LEU A 179 -3.73 13.70 -5.58
CA LEU A 179 -3.33 15.11 -5.58
C LEU A 179 -2.92 15.61 -6.97
N LEU A 180 -2.58 14.69 -7.86
CA LEU A 180 -2.14 15.02 -9.21
C LEU A 180 -3.29 15.61 -10.01
N THR A 181 -3.03 16.77 -10.65
CA THR A 181 -3.98 17.39 -11.59
C THR A 181 -3.62 17.03 -13.02
N PRO A 182 -4.56 17.13 -13.99
CA PRO A 182 -4.30 16.69 -15.37
C PRO A 182 -3.12 17.39 -16.04
N TYR A 183 -2.99 18.70 -15.90
CA TYR A 183 -1.89 19.45 -16.53
C TYR A 183 -0.56 19.26 -15.80
N GLU A 184 -0.61 19.06 -14.50
CA GLU A 184 0.55 18.67 -13.71
C GLU A 184 1.05 17.27 -14.11
N ALA A 185 0.14 16.32 -14.35
CA ALA A 185 0.47 14.99 -14.86
C ALA A 185 1.20 15.07 -16.21
N GLU A 186 0.73 15.93 -17.11
CA GLU A 186 1.35 16.17 -18.41
C GLU A 186 2.80 16.69 -18.26
N THR A 187 2.98 17.75 -17.46
CA THR A 187 4.28 18.38 -17.26
C THR A 187 5.26 17.47 -16.55
N LEU A 188 4.83 16.85 -15.44
CA LEU A 188 5.67 15.95 -14.67
C LEU A 188 6.15 14.74 -15.49
N VAL A 189 5.24 14.13 -16.28
CA VAL A 189 5.62 13.01 -17.15
C VAL A 189 6.64 13.44 -18.21
N LYS A 190 6.44 14.59 -18.87
CA LYS A 190 7.43 15.13 -19.84
C LYS A 190 8.80 15.35 -19.21
N ASP A 191 8.84 15.92 -18.01
CA ASP A 191 10.08 16.20 -17.29
C ASP A 191 10.78 14.92 -16.88
N LEU A 192 10.05 13.95 -16.32
CA LEU A 192 10.62 12.65 -15.97
C LEU A 192 11.13 11.88 -17.20
N LYS A 193 10.37 11.88 -18.32
CA LYS A 193 10.81 11.26 -19.59
C LYS A 193 12.07 11.93 -20.16
N SER A 194 12.29 13.20 -19.89
CA SER A 194 13.53 13.90 -20.27
C SER A 194 14.71 13.55 -19.36
N ALA A 195 14.42 13.19 -18.11
CA ALA A 195 15.44 12.95 -17.08
C ALA A 195 15.99 11.52 -17.05
N VAL A 196 15.18 10.51 -17.42
CA VAL A 196 15.53 9.09 -17.37
C VAL A 196 15.14 8.34 -18.64
N LYS A 197 15.76 7.18 -18.87
CA LYS A 197 15.52 6.33 -20.06
C LYS A 197 14.58 5.15 -19.77
N ILE A 198 14.47 4.76 -18.50
CA ILE A 198 13.63 3.63 -18.10
C ILE A 198 12.14 4.00 -18.20
N PRO A 199 11.26 3.00 -18.42
CA PRO A 199 9.81 3.23 -18.55
C PRO A 199 9.20 3.88 -17.30
N ILE A 200 8.18 4.71 -17.54
CA ILE A 200 7.42 5.39 -16.49
C ILE A 200 5.97 4.91 -16.50
N GLN A 201 5.44 4.58 -15.33
CA GLN A 201 4.06 4.20 -15.11
C GLN A 201 3.37 5.20 -14.20
N LEU A 202 2.09 5.51 -14.46
CA LEU A 202 1.27 6.34 -13.59
C LEU A 202 0.29 5.47 -12.79
N HIS A 203 0.34 5.63 -11.47
CA HIS A 203 -0.61 5.12 -10.51
C HIS A 203 -1.26 6.30 -9.79
N THR A 204 -2.55 6.51 -9.93
CA THR A 204 -3.28 7.57 -9.25
C THR A 204 -4.64 7.08 -8.76
N HIS A 205 -5.00 7.46 -7.54
CA HIS A 205 -6.30 7.16 -6.97
C HIS A 205 -7.37 8.13 -7.51
N TYR A 206 -8.64 7.74 -7.40
CA TYR A 206 -9.75 8.50 -7.98
C TYR A 206 -10.44 9.43 -6.96
N THR A 207 -9.92 9.56 -5.74
CA THR A 207 -10.57 10.30 -4.64
C THR A 207 -10.97 11.74 -5.03
N SER A 208 -10.10 12.45 -5.72
CA SER A 208 -10.40 13.83 -6.21
C SER A 208 -11.30 13.87 -7.44
N GLY A 209 -11.57 12.73 -8.09
CA GLY A 209 -12.32 12.67 -9.35
C GLY A 209 -11.50 12.96 -10.60
N LEU A 210 -10.19 13.19 -10.49
CA LEU A 210 -9.34 13.66 -11.59
C LEU A 210 -8.57 12.53 -12.32
N ALA A 211 -8.50 11.32 -11.76
CA ALA A 211 -7.59 10.28 -12.24
C ALA A 211 -7.73 9.95 -13.74
N SER A 212 -8.94 9.85 -14.29
CA SER A 212 -9.10 9.59 -15.73
C SER A 212 -8.55 10.71 -16.61
N MET A 213 -8.70 11.96 -16.20
CA MET A 213 -8.14 13.12 -16.90
C MET A 213 -6.62 13.18 -16.74
N CYS A 214 -6.09 12.83 -15.56
CA CYS A 214 -4.65 12.70 -15.33
C CYS A 214 -4.04 11.63 -16.22
N ILE A 215 -4.68 10.46 -16.34
CA ILE A 215 -4.25 9.38 -17.23
C ILE A 215 -4.24 9.84 -18.68
N LEU A 216 -5.31 10.52 -19.15
CA LEU A 216 -5.36 11.04 -20.51
C LEU A 216 -4.15 11.95 -20.80
N LYS A 217 -3.90 12.93 -19.93
CA LYS A 217 -2.80 13.88 -20.07
C LYS A 217 -1.41 13.24 -19.94
N ALA A 218 -1.26 12.28 -19.04
CA ALA A 218 -0.01 11.53 -18.90
C ALA A 218 0.31 10.67 -20.14
N VAL A 219 -0.72 10.06 -20.75
CA VAL A 219 -0.56 9.26 -21.98
C VAL A 219 -0.17 10.15 -23.15
N GLU A 220 -0.81 11.30 -23.33
CA GLU A 220 -0.42 12.30 -24.33
C GLU A 220 1.03 12.82 -24.12
N ALA A 221 1.49 12.84 -22.87
CA ALA A 221 2.87 13.20 -22.49
C ALA A 221 3.88 12.06 -22.67
N GLY A 222 3.45 10.85 -23.01
CA GLY A 222 4.32 9.71 -23.31
C GLY A 222 4.61 8.78 -22.15
N VAL A 223 3.72 8.68 -21.14
CA VAL A 223 3.81 7.64 -20.10
C VAL A 223 3.68 6.26 -20.73
N ASP A 224 4.47 5.29 -20.23
CA ASP A 224 4.54 3.95 -20.84
C ASP A 224 3.44 2.99 -20.36
N GLY A 225 2.86 3.28 -19.21
CA GLY A 225 1.79 2.45 -18.63
C GLY A 225 1.00 3.18 -17.56
N VAL A 226 -0.18 2.65 -17.26
CA VAL A 226 -1.10 3.20 -16.26
C VAL A 226 -1.75 2.09 -15.43
N ASP A 227 -2.08 2.41 -14.18
CA ASP A 227 -2.85 1.53 -13.31
C ASP A 227 -4.34 1.88 -13.41
N THR A 228 -5.17 0.84 -13.51
CA THR A 228 -6.62 0.97 -13.59
C THR A 228 -7.29 -0.12 -12.75
N ALA A 229 -8.58 -0.03 -12.53
CA ALA A 229 -9.38 -1.06 -11.87
C ALA A 229 -10.63 -1.40 -12.68
N MET A 230 -11.04 -2.67 -12.71
CA MET A 230 -12.33 -3.06 -13.29
C MET A 230 -13.46 -2.21 -12.71
N SER A 231 -14.34 -1.71 -13.58
CA SER A 231 -15.31 -0.65 -13.25
C SER A 231 -16.19 -0.92 -12.02
N PRO A 232 -16.58 -2.16 -11.66
CA PRO A 232 -17.35 -2.40 -10.44
C PRO A 232 -16.60 -2.04 -9.15
N LEU A 233 -15.26 -2.11 -9.15
CA LEU A 233 -14.39 -1.78 -8.01
C LEU A 233 -13.46 -0.60 -8.33
N ALA A 234 -13.85 0.25 -9.25
CA ALA A 234 -13.20 1.52 -9.60
C ALA A 234 -13.87 2.72 -8.90
N LEU A 235 -13.34 3.92 -9.15
CA LEU A 235 -13.82 5.21 -8.65
C LEU A 235 -13.60 5.43 -7.14
N GLY A 236 -13.96 6.60 -6.66
CA GLY A 236 -13.82 6.99 -5.24
C GLY A 236 -12.40 6.81 -4.74
N THR A 237 -12.22 6.03 -3.69
CA THR A 237 -10.88 5.76 -3.13
C THR A 237 -10.05 4.76 -3.94
N SER A 238 -10.63 4.14 -4.99
CA SER A 238 -9.95 3.21 -5.91
C SER A 238 -9.31 3.96 -7.09
N HIS A 239 -9.35 3.38 -8.29
CA HIS A 239 -8.66 3.86 -9.50
C HIS A 239 -9.64 4.21 -10.63
N ALA A 240 -9.10 4.70 -11.77
CA ALA A 240 -9.86 4.91 -12.97
C ALA A 240 -10.41 3.58 -13.54
N PRO A 241 -11.64 3.56 -14.09
CA PRO A 241 -12.22 2.34 -14.65
C PRO A 241 -11.45 1.85 -15.87
N THR A 242 -11.00 0.59 -15.83
CA THR A 242 -10.23 -0.05 -16.91
C THR A 242 -10.93 0.03 -18.25
N GLU A 243 -12.21 -0.32 -18.31
CA GLU A 243 -12.99 -0.33 -19.55
C GLU A 243 -13.10 1.07 -20.17
N SER A 244 -13.26 2.10 -19.33
CA SER A 244 -13.34 3.48 -19.79
C SER A 244 -12.01 3.96 -20.36
N ILE A 245 -10.90 3.63 -19.72
CA ILE A 245 -9.55 3.99 -20.21
C ILE A 245 -9.24 3.26 -21.52
N VAL A 246 -9.55 1.97 -21.62
CA VAL A 246 -9.39 1.19 -22.86
C VAL A 246 -10.24 1.80 -24.00
N ALA A 247 -11.50 2.16 -23.72
CA ALA A 247 -12.38 2.80 -24.69
C ALA A 247 -11.88 4.18 -25.15
N THR A 248 -11.29 4.96 -24.23
CA THR A 248 -10.75 6.29 -24.50
C THR A 248 -9.64 6.23 -25.57
N PHE A 249 -8.77 5.24 -25.51
CA PHE A 249 -7.63 5.15 -26.42
C PHE A 249 -7.87 4.25 -27.63
N LYS A 250 -9.03 3.61 -27.74
CA LYS A 250 -9.34 2.71 -28.85
C LYS A 250 -9.26 3.41 -30.19
N GLY A 251 -8.48 2.84 -31.12
CA GLY A 251 -8.29 3.38 -32.46
C GLY A 251 -7.38 4.62 -32.54
N THR A 252 -6.76 5.03 -31.43
CA THR A 252 -5.72 6.07 -31.41
C THR A 252 -4.32 5.43 -31.50
N GLU A 253 -3.28 6.26 -31.60
CA GLU A 253 -1.89 5.81 -31.51
C GLU A 253 -1.52 5.20 -30.15
N TYR A 254 -2.33 5.42 -29.12
CA TYR A 254 -2.19 4.90 -27.75
C TYR A 254 -3.04 3.65 -27.48
N ASP A 255 -3.63 3.05 -28.52
CA ASP A 255 -4.52 1.89 -28.38
C ASP A 255 -3.85 0.77 -27.59
N THR A 256 -4.50 0.34 -26.51
CA THR A 256 -4.01 -0.74 -25.63
C THR A 256 -4.07 -2.10 -26.31
N GLY A 257 -4.94 -2.26 -27.31
CA GLY A 257 -5.24 -3.53 -27.96
C GLY A 257 -6.08 -4.49 -27.11
N LEU A 258 -6.60 -4.04 -25.95
CA LEU A 258 -7.45 -4.86 -25.10
C LEU A 258 -8.89 -4.91 -25.64
N ASP A 259 -9.53 -6.07 -25.50
CA ASP A 259 -10.87 -6.33 -26.03
C ASP A 259 -11.95 -5.97 -25.00
N LEU A 260 -12.75 -4.94 -25.32
CA LEU A 260 -13.85 -4.48 -24.45
C LEU A 260 -14.92 -5.54 -24.20
N VAL A 261 -15.15 -6.46 -25.15
CA VAL A 261 -16.14 -7.53 -24.98
C VAL A 261 -15.66 -8.52 -23.92
N LYS A 262 -14.39 -8.88 -23.97
CA LYS A 262 -13.78 -9.74 -22.94
C LYS A 262 -13.73 -9.05 -21.57
N LEU A 263 -13.40 -7.75 -21.53
CA LEU A 263 -13.44 -6.98 -20.30
C LEU A 263 -14.84 -6.95 -19.68
N ASN A 264 -15.91 -6.88 -20.49
CA ASN A 264 -17.27 -6.93 -19.96
C ASN A 264 -17.62 -8.25 -19.26
N VAL A 265 -17.05 -9.38 -19.66
CA VAL A 265 -17.23 -10.65 -18.95
C VAL A 265 -16.69 -10.55 -17.53
N ILE A 266 -15.49 -9.97 -17.37
CA ILE A 266 -14.86 -9.77 -16.07
C ILE A 266 -15.67 -8.74 -15.26
N ARG A 267 -16.10 -7.65 -15.89
CA ARG A 267 -16.95 -6.64 -15.26
C ARG A 267 -18.23 -7.26 -14.69
N ASP A 268 -18.92 -8.09 -15.43
CA ASP A 268 -20.19 -8.71 -15.01
C ASP A 268 -19.97 -9.65 -13.81
N TYR A 269 -18.83 -10.32 -13.74
CA TYR A 269 -18.45 -11.10 -12.57
C TYR A 269 -18.27 -10.21 -11.33
N PHE A 270 -17.46 -9.15 -11.42
CA PHE A 270 -17.22 -8.23 -10.31
C PHE A 270 -18.46 -7.41 -9.93
N MET A 271 -19.42 -7.18 -10.85
CA MET A 271 -20.72 -6.57 -10.50
C MET A 271 -21.51 -7.42 -9.51
N LYS A 272 -21.48 -8.74 -9.64
CA LYS A 272 -22.12 -9.67 -8.69
C LYS A 272 -21.43 -9.58 -7.33
N LEU A 273 -20.08 -9.57 -7.32
CA LEU A 273 -19.30 -9.42 -6.08
C LEU A 273 -19.54 -8.05 -5.42
N ARG A 274 -19.56 -6.96 -6.19
CA ARG A 274 -19.89 -5.64 -5.66
C ARG A 274 -21.25 -5.64 -4.96
N LYS A 275 -22.27 -6.21 -5.59
CA LYS A 275 -23.60 -6.36 -4.96
C LYS A 275 -23.51 -7.14 -3.66
N LYS A 276 -22.85 -8.31 -3.65
CA LYS A 276 -22.61 -9.12 -2.44
C LYS A 276 -21.99 -8.30 -1.31
N TYR A 277 -20.97 -7.49 -1.63
CA TYR A 277 -20.23 -6.69 -0.64
C TYR A 277 -21.02 -5.48 -0.13
N ILE A 278 -21.88 -4.89 -0.96
CA ILE A 278 -22.81 -3.84 -0.50
C ILE A 278 -23.88 -4.47 0.42
N ASP A 279 -24.48 -5.57 -0.01
CA ASP A 279 -25.56 -6.24 0.74
C ASP A 279 -25.09 -6.73 2.13
N ASN A 280 -23.84 -7.14 2.27
CA ASN A 280 -23.25 -7.57 3.56
C ASN A 280 -22.59 -6.45 4.36
N GLY A 281 -22.59 -5.20 3.85
CA GLY A 281 -22.05 -4.03 4.51
C GLY A 281 -20.51 -3.92 4.49
N LEU A 282 -19.81 -4.76 3.71
CA LEU A 282 -18.37 -4.69 3.58
C LEU A 282 -17.93 -3.52 2.68
N LEU A 283 -18.68 -3.23 1.62
CA LEU A 283 -18.49 -2.07 0.76
C LEU A 283 -19.50 -0.99 1.15
N ASP A 284 -19.01 0.13 1.65
CA ASP A 284 -19.80 1.33 1.86
C ASP A 284 -19.86 2.13 0.55
N PRO A 285 -21.06 2.32 -0.05
CA PRO A 285 -21.20 3.08 -1.30
C PRO A 285 -20.65 4.52 -1.22
N SER A 286 -20.56 5.12 -0.03
CA SER A 286 -19.98 6.45 0.16
C SER A 286 -18.49 6.53 -0.22
N MET A 287 -17.78 5.40 -0.16
CA MET A 287 -16.37 5.30 -0.57
C MET A 287 -16.17 5.45 -2.08
N LEU A 288 -17.25 5.35 -2.86
CA LEU A 288 -17.24 5.55 -4.32
C LEU A 288 -17.47 7.00 -4.72
N ALA A 289 -17.79 7.87 -3.76
CA ALA A 289 -18.02 9.28 -4.02
C ALA A 289 -16.71 10.06 -4.20
N THR A 290 -16.73 11.05 -5.06
CA THR A 290 -15.64 12.02 -5.21
C THR A 290 -15.55 12.91 -3.97
N ASN A 291 -14.35 13.15 -3.48
CA ASN A 291 -14.07 14.04 -2.36
C ASN A 291 -12.90 14.98 -2.69
N THR A 292 -13.22 16.20 -3.12
CA THR A 292 -12.22 17.22 -3.47
C THR A 292 -11.48 17.82 -2.26
N ASN A 293 -11.92 17.54 -1.03
CA ASN A 293 -11.18 17.96 0.17
C ASN A 293 -9.76 17.36 0.21
N ALA A 294 -9.53 16.24 -0.49
CA ALA A 294 -8.19 15.70 -0.66
C ALA A 294 -7.23 16.73 -1.26
N LEU A 295 -7.67 17.54 -2.23
CA LEU A 295 -6.87 18.60 -2.87
C LEU A 295 -6.63 19.79 -1.95
N LEU A 296 -7.58 20.11 -1.06
CA LEU A 296 -7.48 21.24 -0.14
C LEU A 296 -6.54 20.94 1.03
N TYR A 297 -6.72 19.78 1.65
CA TYR A 297 -5.99 19.43 2.87
C TYR A 297 -4.75 18.57 2.59
N GLN A 298 -4.59 18.07 1.36
CA GLN A 298 -3.49 17.19 0.93
C GLN A 298 -3.36 15.92 1.81
N VAL A 299 -4.49 15.48 2.35
CA VAL A 299 -4.59 14.35 3.27
C VAL A 299 -5.29 13.19 2.56
N PRO A 300 -4.67 11.99 2.49
CA PRO A 300 -5.32 10.81 1.93
C PRO A 300 -6.64 10.48 2.63
N GLY A 301 -7.63 9.99 1.89
CA GLY A 301 -8.96 9.68 2.43
C GLY A 301 -8.92 8.74 3.65
N GLY A 302 -8.05 7.73 3.62
CA GLY A 302 -7.84 6.82 4.75
C GLY A 302 -7.27 7.51 6.01
N MET A 303 -6.41 8.53 5.82
CA MET A 303 -5.91 9.34 6.92
C MET A 303 -7.03 10.18 7.54
N LEU A 304 -7.86 10.82 6.72
CA LEU A 304 -9.00 11.64 7.19
C LEU A 304 -9.96 10.83 8.06
N SER A 305 -10.32 9.63 7.61
CA SER A 305 -11.18 8.70 8.37
C SER A 305 -10.56 8.31 9.72
N ASN A 306 -9.24 8.10 9.74
CA ASN A 306 -8.51 7.76 10.95
C ASN A 306 -8.47 8.94 11.95
N LEU A 307 -8.19 10.16 11.47
CA LEU A 307 -8.21 11.38 12.30
C LEU A 307 -9.58 11.58 12.95
N LEU A 308 -10.65 11.48 12.17
CA LEU A 308 -12.01 11.61 12.67
C LEU A 308 -12.34 10.53 13.72
N SER A 309 -11.89 9.30 13.51
CA SER A 309 -12.07 8.20 14.47
C SER A 309 -11.37 8.50 15.80
N GLN A 310 -10.11 8.94 15.76
CA GLN A 310 -9.35 9.30 16.95
C GLN A 310 -10.01 10.46 17.73
N LEU A 311 -10.48 11.49 17.02
CA LEU A 311 -11.18 12.62 17.62
C LEU A 311 -12.52 12.22 18.25
N LYS A 312 -13.29 11.31 17.59
CA LYS A 312 -14.53 10.76 18.17
C LYS A 312 -14.26 9.99 19.46
N GLN A 313 -13.21 9.18 19.50
CA GLN A 313 -12.81 8.45 20.71
C GLN A 313 -12.40 9.38 21.85
N ALA A 314 -11.80 10.53 21.53
CA ALA A 314 -11.44 11.57 22.48
C ALA A 314 -12.63 12.49 22.86
N GLY A 315 -13.82 12.31 22.29
CA GLY A 315 -14.97 13.20 22.50
C GLY A 315 -14.83 14.60 21.91
N LYS A 316 -13.98 14.76 20.90
CA LYS A 316 -13.59 16.05 20.28
C LYS A 316 -13.76 16.05 18.76
N ALA A 317 -14.81 15.39 18.25
CA ALA A 317 -15.07 15.30 16.81
C ALA A 317 -15.23 16.66 16.11
N ASP A 318 -15.64 17.69 16.83
CA ASP A 318 -15.77 19.09 16.41
C ASP A 318 -14.43 19.77 16.11
N GLN A 319 -13.31 19.23 16.58
CA GLN A 319 -11.97 19.80 16.36
C GLN A 319 -11.28 19.28 15.09
N LEU A 320 -11.99 18.62 14.18
CA LEU A 320 -11.39 18.08 12.95
C LEU A 320 -10.73 19.16 12.10
N ASP A 321 -11.37 20.31 11.94
CA ASP A 321 -10.83 21.43 11.15
C ASP A 321 -9.53 21.98 11.74
N ASP A 322 -9.39 22.00 13.05
CA ASP A 322 -8.17 22.43 13.73
C ASP A 322 -7.04 21.44 13.53
N VAL A 323 -7.36 20.13 13.56
CA VAL A 323 -6.38 19.07 13.26
C VAL A 323 -5.93 19.18 11.80
N LEU A 324 -6.86 19.39 10.87
CA LEU A 324 -6.51 19.55 9.44
C LEU A 324 -5.61 20.76 9.17
N LYS A 325 -5.76 21.85 9.94
CA LYS A 325 -4.84 23.01 9.89
C LYS A 325 -3.50 22.73 10.57
N GLU A 326 -3.46 21.81 11.53
CA GLU A 326 -2.23 21.45 12.24
C GLU A 326 -1.37 20.44 11.46
N VAL A 327 -1.98 19.55 10.68
CA VAL A 327 -1.26 18.53 9.87
C VAL A 327 -0.14 19.13 9.00
N PRO A 328 -0.35 20.20 8.21
CA PRO A 328 0.72 20.82 7.41
C PRO A 328 1.89 21.34 8.25
N LYS A 329 1.60 21.85 9.45
CA LYS A 329 2.65 22.38 10.36
C LYS A 329 3.48 21.25 10.94
N VAL A 330 2.84 20.18 11.42
CA VAL A 330 3.54 18.98 11.91
C VAL A 330 4.37 18.34 10.80
N ARG A 331 3.81 18.28 9.57
CA ARG A 331 4.53 17.80 8.39
C ARG A 331 5.78 18.61 8.09
N LYS A 332 5.69 19.94 8.15
CA LYS A 332 6.83 20.84 7.97
C LYS A 332 7.90 20.59 9.02
N ASP A 333 7.52 20.56 10.30
CA ASP A 333 8.45 20.35 11.41
C ASP A 333 9.14 18.98 11.34
N ALA A 334 8.47 17.97 10.75
CA ALA A 334 9.02 16.63 10.53
C ALA A 334 9.86 16.50 9.24
N GLY A 335 10.23 17.61 8.56
CA GLY A 335 11.04 17.57 7.35
C GLY A 335 10.28 17.20 6.08
N TYR A 336 8.98 17.54 6.01
CA TYR A 336 8.09 17.35 4.85
C TYR A 336 7.92 15.90 4.37
N PRO A 337 7.71 14.90 5.23
CA PRO A 337 7.46 13.55 4.76
C PRO A 337 6.23 13.51 3.83
N PRO A 338 6.24 12.73 2.74
CA PRO A 338 5.03 12.41 2.00
C PRO A 338 3.99 11.76 2.91
N LEU A 339 2.70 12.11 2.75
CA LEU A 339 1.63 11.55 3.59
C LEU A 339 1.14 10.21 3.01
N VAL A 340 2.01 9.22 3.06
CA VAL A 340 1.74 7.82 2.73
C VAL A 340 1.95 6.94 3.96
N THR A 341 1.55 5.66 3.94
CA THR A 341 1.80 4.75 5.07
C THR A 341 3.30 4.48 5.23
N PRO A 342 3.90 4.62 6.43
CA PRO A 342 3.27 4.93 7.73
C PRO A 342 3.25 6.43 8.10
N THR A 343 3.93 7.29 7.37
CA THR A 343 4.16 8.72 7.72
C THR A 343 2.86 9.52 7.87
N SER A 344 1.82 9.20 7.06
CA SER A 344 0.51 9.82 7.20
C SER A 344 -0.12 9.59 8.58
N GLN A 345 0.03 8.37 9.11
CA GLN A 345 -0.46 8.04 10.44
C GLN A 345 0.35 8.72 11.54
N ILE A 346 1.68 8.74 11.39
CA ILE A 346 2.60 9.36 12.36
C ILE A 346 2.31 10.85 12.49
N VAL A 347 2.29 11.56 11.36
CA VAL A 347 2.02 13.02 11.31
C VAL A 347 0.59 13.31 11.77
N GLY A 348 -0.39 12.55 11.33
CA GLY A 348 -1.79 12.74 11.70
C GLY A 348 -2.04 12.55 13.19
N THR A 349 -1.53 11.47 13.77
CA THR A 349 -1.69 11.21 15.21
C THR A 349 -1.00 12.31 16.04
N GLN A 350 0.18 12.78 15.65
CA GLN A 350 0.84 13.88 16.34
C GLN A 350 0.04 15.18 16.23
N ALA A 351 -0.56 15.48 15.08
CA ALA A 351 -1.42 16.65 14.91
C ALA A 351 -2.67 16.58 15.81
N VAL A 352 -3.28 15.41 15.94
CA VAL A 352 -4.40 15.17 16.88
C VAL A 352 -3.96 15.45 18.31
N PHE A 353 -2.81 14.94 18.76
CA PHE A 353 -2.31 15.19 20.11
C PHE A 353 -2.02 16.69 20.35
N ASN A 354 -1.42 17.38 19.38
CA ASN A 354 -1.16 18.83 19.50
C ASN A 354 -2.46 19.61 19.74
N VAL A 355 -3.53 19.29 19.01
CA VAL A 355 -4.83 19.97 19.16
C VAL A 355 -5.53 19.57 20.48
N ILE A 356 -5.58 18.27 20.80
CA ILE A 356 -6.25 17.79 22.01
C ILE A 356 -5.62 18.35 23.29
N MET A 357 -4.29 18.45 23.32
CA MET A 357 -3.53 18.96 24.48
C MET A 357 -3.49 20.48 24.54
N GLY A 358 -3.93 21.19 23.49
CA GLY A 358 -3.90 22.66 23.41
C GLY A 358 -2.51 23.27 23.32
N GLU A 359 -1.47 22.45 23.23
CA GLU A 359 -0.06 22.87 23.13
C GLU A 359 0.70 21.90 22.22
N ARG A 360 1.43 22.46 21.24
CA ARG A 360 2.20 21.69 20.26
C ARG A 360 3.37 20.96 20.93
N TYR A 361 3.41 19.64 20.70
CA TYR A 361 4.46 18.74 21.20
C TYR A 361 4.56 18.64 22.73
N LYS A 362 3.48 18.96 23.45
CA LYS A 362 3.38 18.66 24.88
C LYS A 362 3.42 17.16 25.15
N THR A 363 2.79 16.39 24.26
CA THR A 363 2.88 14.93 24.19
C THR A 363 3.41 14.56 22.82
N VAL A 364 4.53 13.85 22.80
CA VAL A 364 5.16 13.36 21.56
C VAL A 364 4.95 11.85 21.48
N THR A 365 4.40 11.37 20.37
CA THR A 365 4.24 9.92 20.14
C THR A 365 5.59 9.26 19.87
N LYS A 366 5.71 7.99 20.24
CA LYS A 366 6.94 7.23 20.01
C LYS A 366 7.32 7.21 18.53
N GLU A 367 6.34 7.02 17.67
CA GLU A 367 6.52 6.95 16.22
C GLU A 367 6.95 8.30 15.64
N PHE A 368 6.39 9.41 16.13
CA PHE A 368 6.82 10.75 15.72
C PHE A 368 8.26 11.04 16.19
N LYS A 369 8.59 10.68 17.42
CA LYS A 369 9.97 10.77 17.91
C LYS A 369 10.93 9.94 17.07
N GLY A 370 10.55 8.72 16.70
CA GLY A 370 11.32 7.85 15.80
C GLY A 370 11.51 8.46 14.40
N LEU A 371 10.47 9.13 13.85
CA LEU A 371 10.58 9.85 12.58
C LEU A 371 11.59 10.99 12.67
N VAL A 372 11.50 11.81 13.71
CA VAL A 372 12.44 12.93 13.96
C VAL A 372 13.86 12.43 14.22
N LYS A 373 14.01 11.26 14.84
CA LYS A 373 15.30 10.61 15.08
C LYS A 373 15.94 10.05 13.81
N GLY A 374 15.16 9.78 12.77
CA GLY A 374 15.62 9.19 11.52
C GLY A 374 15.50 7.67 11.48
N GLU A 375 14.70 7.04 12.35
CA GLU A 375 14.47 5.57 12.36
C GLU A 375 13.79 5.05 11.09
N TYR A 376 13.14 5.94 10.32
CA TYR A 376 12.48 5.63 9.04
C TYR A 376 13.33 5.98 7.82
N GLY A 377 14.48 6.63 8.00
CA GLY A 377 15.34 7.12 6.94
C GLY A 377 15.48 8.63 6.91
N LYS A 378 16.06 9.14 5.83
CA LYS A 378 16.29 10.56 5.61
C LYS A 378 15.01 11.24 5.12
N THR A 379 14.57 12.27 5.83
CA THR A 379 13.45 13.12 5.41
C THR A 379 13.79 13.94 4.16
N PRO A 380 12.79 14.32 3.33
CA PRO A 380 13.00 15.13 2.12
C PRO A 380 13.76 16.43 2.37
N VAL A 381 13.52 17.06 3.52
CA VAL A 381 14.24 18.25 3.99
C VAL A 381 14.82 17.95 5.37
N ALA A 382 15.98 18.50 5.65
CA ALA A 382 16.58 18.39 6.99
C ALA A 382 15.64 19.00 8.03
N ILE A 383 15.43 18.28 9.12
CA ILE A 383 14.65 18.76 10.26
C ILE A 383 15.45 19.88 10.95
N ASP A 384 14.75 20.94 11.39
CA ASP A 384 15.37 22.02 12.14
C ASP A 384 16.12 21.47 13.37
N PRO A 385 17.41 21.80 13.57
CA PRO A 385 18.21 21.25 14.67
C PRO A 385 17.68 21.58 16.07
N GLU A 386 17.10 22.76 16.27
CA GLU A 386 16.54 23.15 17.57
C GLU A 386 15.26 22.36 17.85
N PHE A 387 14.43 22.18 16.82
CA PHE A 387 13.25 21.34 16.92
C PHE A 387 13.63 19.87 17.15
N GLN A 388 14.62 19.34 16.41
CA GLN A 388 15.11 17.99 16.58
C GLN A 388 15.59 17.74 18.01
N LYS A 389 16.40 18.66 18.56
CA LYS A 389 16.87 18.61 19.94
C LYS A 389 15.71 18.68 20.96
N LYS A 390 14.70 19.52 20.69
CA LYS A 390 13.50 19.62 21.55
C LYS A 390 12.77 18.28 21.65
N ILE A 391 12.65 17.53 20.54
CA ILE A 391 11.91 16.26 20.48
C ILE A 391 12.76 15.09 21.02
N LEU A 392 14.04 15.06 20.70
CA LEU A 392 14.92 13.93 21.04
C LEU A 392 15.52 14.05 22.45
N GLY A 393 15.68 15.27 22.97
CA GLY A 393 16.45 15.51 24.19
C GLY A 393 17.93 15.23 23.97
N ASP A 394 18.47 14.26 24.73
CA ASP A 394 19.88 13.87 24.66
C ASP A 394 20.15 12.72 23.66
N GLU A 395 19.12 12.25 22.93
CA GLU A 395 19.29 11.20 21.92
C GLU A 395 19.90 11.76 20.63
N GLU A 396 20.89 11.06 20.09
CA GLU A 396 21.52 11.43 18.81
C GLU A 396 20.65 11.00 17.62
N PRO A 397 20.52 11.84 16.58
CA PRO A 397 19.83 11.48 15.36
C PRO A 397 20.60 10.44 14.54
N ILE A 398 19.86 9.58 13.86
CA ILE A 398 20.40 8.58 12.92
C ILE A 398 20.67 9.26 11.58
N THR A 399 21.94 9.29 11.15
CA THR A 399 22.36 9.91 9.89
C THR A 399 22.73 8.90 8.80
N CYS A 400 23.06 7.67 9.20
CA CYS A 400 23.28 6.54 8.28
C CYS A 400 21.95 5.95 7.78
N ARG A 401 22.01 4.94 6.93
CA ARG A 401 20.85 4.12 6.58
C ARG A 401 20.40 3.35 7.85
N PRO A 402 19.14 3.47 8.29
CA PRO A 402 18.72 2.84 9.55
C PRO A 402 18.95 1.32 9.60
N ALA A 403 18.82 0.64 8.48
CA ALA A 403 19.03 -0.80 8.39
C ALA A 403 20.50 -1.21 8.67
N ASP A 404 21.48 -0.33 8.49
CA ASP A 404 22.88 -0.61 8.80
C ASP A 404 23.14 -0.79 10.30
N LEU A 405 22.19 -0.38 11.14
CA LEU A 405 22.23 -0.57 12.59
C LEU A 405 21.63 -1.90 13.04
N LEU A 406 20.98 -2.63 12.11
CA LEU A 406 20.36 -3.91 12.40
C LEU A 406 21.35 -5.06 12.20
N GLN A 407 21.34 -6.02 13.14
CA GLN A 407 22.05 -7.27 12.94
C GLN A 407 21.22 -8.21 12.06
N PRO A 408 21.84 -9.18 11.36
CA PRO A 408 21.11 -10.20 10.60
C PRO A 408 20.05 -10.88 11.45
N GLU A 409 18.82 -10.96 10.95
CA GLU A 409 17.67 -11.46 11.72
C GLU A 409 17.21 -12.86 11.31
N PHE A 410 17.56 -13.33 10.10
CA PHE A 410 16.98 -14.56 9.52
C PHE A 410 17.17 -15.79 10.43
N GLU A 411 18.39 -16.07 10.90
CA GLU A 411 18.67 -17.25 11.72
C GLU A 411 17.97 -17.17 13.09
N THR A 412 17.78 -15.98 13.63
CA THR A 412 17.03 -15.77 14.88
C THR A 412 15.55 -16.07 14.64
N MET A 413 14.96 -15.49 13.60
CA MET A 413 13.55 -15.72 13.24
C MET A 413 13.28 -17.19 12.90
N LYS A 414 14.20 -17.85 12.23
CA LYS A 414 14.11 -19.29 11.93
C LYS A 414 14.06 -20.14 13.20
N LYS A 415 14.87 -19.83 14.20
CA LYS A 415 14.86 -20.54 15.49
C LYS A 415 13.56 -20.28 16.27
N GLU A 416 13.12 -19.03 16.33
CA GLU A 416 11.89 -18.66 17.02
C GLU A 416 10.63 -19.24 16.35
N ALA A 417 10.60 -19.32 15.02
CA ALA A 417 9.49 -19.86 14.26
C ALA A 417 9.49 -21.40 14.16
N ALA A 418 10.54 -22.11 14.62
CA ALA A 418 10.75 -23.53 14.37
C ALA A 418 9.57 -24.42 14.79
N GLU A 419 8.87 -24.07 15.87
CA GLU A 419 7.70 -24.82 16.36
C GLU A 419 6.49 -24.71 15.38
N TRP A 420 6.41 -23.62 14.62
CA TRP A 420 5.25 -23.26 13.82
C TRP A 420 5.42 -23.53 12.32
N THR A 421 6.65 -23.68 11.84
CA THR A 421 6.98 -23.81 10.42
C THR A 421 6.55 -25.12 9.81
N GLU A 422 5.77 -25.06 8.72
CA GLU A 422 5.49 -26.20 7.83
C GLU A 422 6.06 -25.99 6.41
N GLN A 423 6.42 -24.75 6.08
CA GLN A 423 7.07 -24.32 4.84
C GLN A 423 8.10 -23.23 5.16
N GLU A 424 9.09 -23.05 4.31
CA GLU A 424 10.17 -22.06 4.55
C GLU A 424 9.66 -20.62 4.67
N GLU A 425 8.60 -20.29 3.92
CA GLU A 425 7.96 -18.98 3.93
C GLU A 425 7.31 -18.61 5.27
N ASP A 426 7.04 -19.60 6.12
CA ASP A 426 6.48 -19.35 7.46
C ASP A 426 7.43 -18.56 8.35
N ILE A 427 8.76 -18.70 8.14
CA ILE A 427 9.77 -17.89 8.85
C ILE A 427 9.52 -16.40 8.57
N LEU A 428 9.27 -16.03 7.31
CA LEU A 428 9.00 -14.67 6.90
C LEU A 428 7.65 -14.17 7.45
N THR A 429 6.64 -15.03 7.44
CA THR A 429 5.33 -14.74 8.02
C THR A 429 5.46 -14.44 9.51
N TYR A 430 6.22 -15.26 10.24
CA TYR A 430 6.50 -15.05 11.66
C TYR A 430 7.31 -13.77 11.91
N ALA A 431 8.38 -13.54 11.16
CA ALA A 431 9.22 -12.34 11.29
C ALA A 431 8.45 -11.03 11.16
N MET A 432 7.48 -11.00 10.23
CA MET A 432 6.63 -9.81 10.01
C MET A 432 5.49 -9.69 11.02
N PHE A 433 4.92 -10.80 11.46
CA PHE A 433 3.70 -10.82 12.28
C PHE A 433 3.81 -11.76 13.49
N PRO A 434 4.82 -11.62 14.38
CA PRO A 434 5.12 -12.59 15.44
C PRO A 434 3.98 -12.77 16.45
N LYS A 435 3.12 -11.76 16.62
CA LYS A 435 1.96 -11.83 17.53
C LYS A 435 0.73 -12.51 16.92
N VAL A 436 0.65 -12.64 15.60
CA VAL A 436 -0.53 -13.13 14.87
C VAL A 436 -0.26 -14.46 14.20
N ALA A 437 0.93 -14.62 13.64
CA ALA A 437 1.31 -15.82 12.90
C ALA A 437 1.15 -17.13 13.68
N PRO A 438 1.50 -17.24 14.98
CA PRO A 438 1.32 -18.49 15.73
C PRO A 438 -0.14 -18.97 15.75
N LYS A 439 -1.09 -18.07 15.97
CA LYS A 439 -2.52 -18.44 15.91
C LYS A 439 -2.92 -18.90 14.51
N PHE A 440 -2.52 -18.16 13.48
CA PHE A 440 -2.78 -18.52 12.09
C PHE A 440 -2.21 -19.90 11.73
N PHE A 441 -0.97 -20.19 12.12
CA PHE A 441 -0.32 -21.49 11.88
C PHE A 441 -1.04 -22.63 12.57
N LYS A 442 -1.48 -22.42 13.83
CA LYS A 442 -2.30 -23.39 14.54
C LYS A 442 -3.62 -23.64 13.79
N ASP A 443 -4.34 -22.59 13.43
CA ASP A 443 -5.62 -22.68 12.71
C ASP A 443 -5.45 -23.38 11.33
N ARG A 444 -4.32 -23.13 10.63
CA ARG A 444 -3.97 -23.79 9.37
C ARG A 444 -3.72 -25.29 9.58
N ARG A 445 -2.96 -25.65 10.62
CA ARG A 445 -2.67 -27.03 10.98
C ARG A 445 -3.93 -27.79 11.37
N ASP A 446 -4.76 -27.19 12.21
CA ASP A 446 -6.02 -27.78 12.69
C ASP A 446 -6.95 -28.07 11.50
N ARG A 447 -7.08 -27.17 10.54
CA ARG A 447 -7.85 -27.40 9.29
C ARG A 447 -7.28 -28.53 8.44
N LYS A 448 -5.96 -28.59 8.30
CA LYS A 448 -5.28 -29.63 7.50
C LYS A 448 -5.53 -31.04 8.05
N TYR A 449 -5.61 -31.18 9.36
CA TYR A 449 -5.84 -32.47 10.04
C TYR A 449 -7.32 -32.68 10.43
N GLY A 450 -8.24 -31.81 10.01
CA GLY A 450 -9.67 -31.95 10.31
C GLY A 450 -10.00 -31.75 11.80
N VAL A 451 -9.12 -31.11 12.56
CA VAL A 451 -9.38 -30.77 13.96
C VAL A 451 -10.27 -29.54 14.02
N ASP A 452 -11.43 -29.65 14.64
CA ASP A 452 -12.29 -28.49 14.90
C ASP A 452 -11.69 -27.65 16.03
N GLY A 453 -10.85 -26.67 15.67
CA GLY A 453 -10.20 -25.78 16.62
C GLY A 453 -11.18 -24.99 17.51
N LYS A 454 -12.45 -24.89 17.12
CA LYS A 454 -13.48 -24.22 17.91
C LYS A 454 -13.82 -24.99 19.19
N HIS A 455 -13.63 -26.30 19.21
CA HIS A 455 -13.87 -27.14 20.39
C HIS A 455 -12.62 -27.28 21.28
N SER A 456 -11.43 -27.00 20.77
CA SER A 456 -10.19 -27.09 21.54
C SER A 456 -9.85 -25.80 22.32
N ASP A 457 -10.52 -24.70 22.03
CA ASP A 457 -10.27 -23.40 22.66
C ASP A 457 -11.13 -23.29 23.93
N ALA A 458 -10.51 -23.40 25.10
CA ALA A 458 -11.19 -23.34 26.41
C ALA A 458 -11.97 -22.01 26.65
N GLU A 459 -11.65 -20.96 25.87
CA GLU A 459 -12.36 -19.68 25.87
C GLU A 459 -13.60 -19.67 24.97
N ASN A 460 -13.74 -20.62 24.06
CA ASN A 460 -14.89 -20.76 23.17
C ASN A 460 -16.02 -21.51 23.84
N LYS A 461 -16.65 -20.90 24.84
CA LYS A 461 -17.92 -21.40 25.37
C LYS A 461 -19.00 -21.15 24.33
N VAL A 462 -19.33 -22.19 23.57
CA VAL A 462 -20.50 -22.18 22.67
C VAL A 462 -21.76 -22.09 23.52
N HIS A 463 -22.35 -20.91 23.59
CA HIS A 463 -23.73 -20.77 24.07
C HIS A 463 -24.68 -21.05 22.91
N PRO A 464 -25.60 -22.05 23.01
CA PRO A 464 -26.48 -22.44 21.91
C PRO A 464 -27.45 -21.35 21.42
N ASP A 465 -27.59 -20.25 22.15
CA ASP A 465 -28.62 -19.23 21.90
C ASP A 465 -28.13 -17.89 21.36
N ARG A 466 -26.90 -17.77 20.85
CA ARG A 466 -26.49 -16.54 20.18
C ARG A 466 -26.81 -16.60 18.68
N LYS A 467 -28.01 -16.11 18.33
CA LYS A 467 -28.31 -15.59 16.99
C LYS A 467 -27.15 -14.68 16.52
N SER A 468 -26.76 -14.87 15.27
CA SER A 468 -25.67 -14.17 14.59
C SER A 468 -25.44 -12.74 15.12
N THR A 469 -24.32 -12.52 15.76
CA THR A 469 -23.85 -11.18 16.05
C THR A 469 -23.48 -10.51 14.74
N ARG A 470 -24.22 -9.47 14.36
CA ARG A 470 -23.79 -8.51 13.35
C ARG A 470 -22.38 -8.04 13.74
N LEU A 471 -21.42 -8.30 12.87
CA LEU A 471 -20.11 -7.69 12.97
C LEU A 471 -20.30 -6.18 12.85
N ASN A 472 -20.19 -5.49 13.97
CA ASN A 472 -20.28 -4.04 14.01
C ASN A 472 -18.97 -3.49 13.42
N SER A 473 -19.06 -2.68 12.38
CA SER A 473 -17.93 -2.02 11.71
C SER A 473 -17.05 -1.21 12.67
N SER A 474 -17.56 -0.90 13.88
CA SER A 474 -16.79 -0.21 14.93
C SER A 474 -15.62 -1.03 15.51
N HIS A 475 -15.62 -2.36 15.40
CA HIS A 475 -14.50 -3.19 15.88
C HIS A 475 -13.28 -3.21 14.96
N ILE A 476 -13.43 -2.84 13.69
CA ILE A 476 -12.34 -2.82 12.71
C ILE A 476 -11.38 -1.64 12.99
N THR A 477 -11.90 -0.55 13.51
CA THR A 477 -11.14 0.66 13.82
C THR A 477 -10.31 0.53 15.12
N ILE A 478 -10.74 -0.31 16.05
CA ILE A 478 -10.11 -0.49 17.38
C ILE A 478 -8.77 -1.22 17.28
N SER A 479 -8.60 -2.13 16.32
CA SER A 479 -7.33 -2.85 16.15
C SER A 479 -6.16 -1.96 15.72
N TYR A 480 -6.41 -0.88 14.97
CA TYR A 480 -5.36 0.05 14.55
C TYR A 480 -5.00 1.09 15.61
N ALA A 481 -5.97 1.51 16.43
CA ALA A 481 -5.74 2.50 17.48
C ALA A 481 -5.03 1.92 18.72
N VAL A 482 -5.26 0.64 19.04
CA VAL A 482 -4.63 -0.02 20.21
C VAL A 482 -3.13 -0.28 19.97
N PHE A 483 -2.65 -0.32 18.73
CA PHE A 483 -1.23 -0.49 18.43
C PHE A 483 -0.41 0.79 18.63
N CYS A 484 -1.05 1.98 18.66
CA CYS A 484 -0.38 3.24 18.92
C CYS A 484 -0.39 3.68 20.40
N LEU A 485 -1.07 2.95 21.28
CA LEU A 485 -1.25 3.33 22.70
C LEU A 485 -0.68 2.33 23.72
N LYS A 486 0.07 1.34 23.29
CA LYS A 486 0.85 0.44 24.15
C LYS A 486 2.26 0.35 23.55
#